data_f63a44aea1e40ea8de7e0d73a1c9b787
#
_entry.id   f63a44aea1e40ea8de7e0d73a1c9b787
#
_cell.length_a   1.000
_cell.length_b   1.000
_cell.length_c   1.000
_cell.angle_alpha   90.00
_cell.angle_beta   90.00
_cell.angle_gamma   90.00
#
_symmetry.space_group_name_H-M   'P 1'
#
loop_
_entity.id
_entity.type
_entity.pdbx_description
1 polymer ?
#
loop_
_entity_poly.entity_id
_entity_poly.type
_entity_poly.pdbx_seq_one_letter_code
_entity_poly.pdbx_strand_id
1 'polypeptide(L)' 'MTSKADKSESGAWYVAQLKPNGFDRAVANLTRQGFRTFMPMQRKTVRHARQLKEVLRPIFPGYIFVNFGSQ' A
#
# COMPACT_ATOMS: atom_id res chain seq x y z
N MET A 1 13.91 -2.83 -1.35
CA MET A 1 14.38 -3.58 -0.26
C MET A 1 13.31 -4.45 0.36
N THR A 2 13.66 -5.58 0.73
CA THR A 2 12.75 -6.51 1.26
C THR A 2 12.79 -6.55 2.74
N SER A 3 11.66 -6.52 3.32
CA SER A 3 11.59 -6.59 4.71
C SER A 3 11.19 -7.99 5.12
N LYS A 4 12.01 -8.53 5.97
CA LYS A 4 11.73 -9.78 6.48
C LYS A 4 10.82 -9.62 7.57
N ALA A 5 9.68 -9.31 7.29
CA ALA A 5 8.84 -8.84 8.29
C ALA A 5 8.65 -9.84 9.35
N ASP A 6 7.92 -10.73 9.25
CA ASP A 6 7.51 -11.49 10.36
C ASP A 6 7.55 -12.95 10.05
N LYS A 7 8.26 -13.68 10.82
CA LYS A 7 8.37 -15.05 10.52
C LYS A 7 7.14 -15.84 10.77
N SER A 8 6.22 -15.31 11.50
CA SER A 8 4.99 -16.03 11.72
C SER A 8 4.11 -16.00 10.50
N GLU A 9 4.41 -15.14 9.56
CA GLU A 9 3.64 -15.10 8.34
C GLU A 9 4.34 -15.90 7.28
N SER A 10 3.59 -16.58 6.45
CA SER A 10 4.24 -17.26 5.39
C SER A 10 4.68 -16.25 4.36
N GLY A 11 5.92 -16.30 3.99
CA GLY A 11 6.45 -15.46 2.96
C GLY A 11 6.98 -14.15 3.46
N ALA A 12 7.43 -13.37 2.56
CA ALA A 12 8.06 -12.10 2.85
C ALA A 12 7.26 -10.98 2.24
N TRP A 13 7.45 -9.79 2.81
CA TRP A 13 6.82 -8.59 2.29
C TRP A 13 7.79 -7.89 1.37
N TYR A 14 7.28 -7.45 0.25
CA TYR A 14 8.06 -6.73 -0.75
C TYR A 14 7.43 -5.38 -1.00
N VAL A 15 8.25 -4.45 -1.46
CA VAL A 15 7.77 -3.13 -1.82
C VAL A 15 7.71 -3.05 -3.33
N ALA A 16 6.55 -2.70 -3.85
CA ALA A 16 6.36 -2.54 -5.28
C ALA A 16 6.07 -1.09 -5.59
N GLN A 17 6.69 -0.60 -6.64
CA GLN A 17 6.46 0.76 -7.09
C GLN A 17 5.30 0.75 -8.07
N LEU A 18 4.41 1.71 -7.91
CA LEU A 18 3.22 1.79 -8.73
C LEU A 18 3.33 2.93 -9.71
N LYS A 19 2.74 2.74 -10.88
CA LYS A 19 2.63 3.83 -11.83
C LYS A 19 1.62 4.84 -11.34
N PRO A 20 1.73 6.09 -11.76
CA PRO A 20 0.73 7.07 -11.39
C PRO A 20 -0.66 6.57 -11.75
N ASN A 21 -1.57 6.74 -10.83
CA ASN A 21 -2.95 6.32 -11.03
C ASN A 21 -3.11 4.82 -11.23
N GLY A 22 -2.10 4.05 -10.83
CA GLY A 22 -2.18 2.61 -11.00
C GLY A 22 -2.55 1.83 -9.76
N PHE A 23 -2.84 2.54 -8.67
CA PHE A 23 -3.04 1.86 -7.40
C PHE A 23 -4.21 0.89 -7.43
N ASP A 24 -5.38 1.38 -7.85
CA ASP A 24 -6.56 0.53 -7.81
C ASP A 24 -6.41 -0.70 -8.69
N ARG A 25 -5.85 -0.51 -9.85
CA ARG A 25 -5.66 -1.62 -10.76
C ARG A 25 -4.66 -2.63 -10.21
N ALA A 26 -3.59 -2.13 -9.62
CA ALA A 26 -2.58 -3.03 -9.06
C ALA A 26 -3.15 -3.84 -7.90
N VAL A 27 -3.88 -3.18 -7.01
CA VAL A 27 -4.47 -3.90 -5.89
C VAL A 27 -5.46 -4.94 -6.36
N ALA A 28 -6.29 -4.59 -7.33
CA ALA A 28 -7.27 -5.54 -7.83
C ALA A 28 -6.59 -6.77 -8.44
N ASN A 29 -5.54 -6.54 -9.23
CA ASN A 29 -4.84 -7.64 -9.86
C ASN A 29 -4.16 -8.53 -8.84
N LEU A 30 -3.49 -7.93 -7.88
CA LEU A 30 -2.77 -8.69 -6.87
C LEU A 30 -3.73 -9.48 -5.99
N THR A 31 -4.82 -8.85 -5.62
CA THR A 31 -5.80 -9.51 -4.78
C THR A 31 -6.43 -10.69 -5.52
N ARG A 32 -6.70 -10.50 -6.79
CA ARG A 32 -7.29 -11.58 -7.58
C ARG A 32 -6.36 -12.77 -7.66
N GLN A 33 -5.07 -12.53 -7.64
CA GLN A 33 -4.10 -13.60 -7.69
C GLN A 33 -3.79 -14.19 -6.33
N GLY A 34 -4.44 -13.70 -5.29
CA GLY A 34 -4.25 -14.28 -3.97
C GLY A 34 -3.16 -13.65 -3.14
N PHE A 35 -2.57 -12.57 -3.59
CA PHE A 35 -1.53 -11.90 -2.81
C PHE A 35 -2.15 -10.94 -1.83
N ARG A 36 -1.46 -10.75 -0.72
CA ARG A 36 -1.89 -9.78 0.28
C ARG A 36 -1.17 -8.47 0.04
N THR A 37 -1.90 -7.38 0.17
CA THR A 37 -1.33 -6.07 -0.06
C THR A 37 -1.57 -5.19 1.14
N PHE A 38 -0.71 -4.20 1.31
CA PHE A 38 -0.84 -3.26 2.41
C PHE A 38 -0.23 -1.93 1.99
N MET A 39 -0.96 -0.87 2.22
CA MET A 39 -0.44 0.48 1.99
C MET A 39 -0.67 1.28 3.25
N PRO A 40 0.39 1.58 4.00
CA PRO A 40 0.22 2.36 5.21
C PRO A 40 -0.23 3.77 4.89
N MET A 41 -1.17 4.25 5.67
CA MET A 41 -1.76 5.55 5.47
C MET A 41 -1.55 6.40 6.70
N GLN A 42 -1.58 7.69 6.51
CA GLN A 42 -1.53 8.62 7.61
C GLN A 42 -2.57 9.70 7.40
N ARG A 43 -2.97 10.31 8.48
CA ARG A 43 -3.91 11.40 8.41
C ARG A 43 -3.16 12.69 8.23
N LYS A 44 -3.66 13.53 7.35
CA LYS A 44 -3.10 14.84 7.13
C LYS A 44 -4.20 15.86 7.10
N THR A 45 -3.91 17.03 7.60
CA THR A 45 -4.85 18.13 7.53
C THR A 45 -4.49 18.96 6.32
N VAL A 46 -5.44 19.12 5.43
CA VAL A 46 -5.21 19.92 4.23
C VAL A 46 -6.24 21.04 4.18
N ARG A 47 -5.88 22.12 3.53
CA ARG A 47 -6.80 23.23 3.36
C ARG A 47 -7.42 23.14 1.99
N HIS A 48 -8.74 23.17 1.95
CA HIS A 48 -9.44 23.11 0.69
C HIS A 48 -10.63 24.04 0.76
N ALA A 49 -10.68 25.01 -0.12
CA ALA A 49 -11.78 25.95 -0.19
C ALA A 49 -12.02 26.61 1.16
N ARG A 50 -10.94 27.06 1.80
CA ARG A 50 -11.00 27.76 3.07
C ARG A 50 -11.44 26.88 4.23
N GLN A 51 -11.44 25.61 4.04
CA GLN A 51 -11.78 24.69 5.10
C GLN A 51 -10.62 23.76 5.35
N LEU A 52 -10.46 23.38 6.59
CA LEU A 52 -9.47 22.39 6.96
C LEU A 52 -10.16 21.04 6.96
N LYS A 53 -9.55 20.09 6.27
CA LYS A 53 -10.09 18.75 6.21
C LYS A 53 -9.02 17.74 6.53
N GLU A 54 -9.42 16.68 7.20
CA GLU A 54 -8.53 15.57 7.45
C GLU A 54 -8.69 14.58 6.32
N VAL A 55 -7.57 14.19 5.73
CA VAL A 55 -7.59 13.22 4.64
C VAL A 55 -6.58 12.15 4.94
N LEU A 56 -6.78 10.99 4.34
CA LEU A 56 -5.83 9.90 4.45
C LEU A 56 -4.91 9.94 3.25
N ARG A 57 -3.61 9.86 3.51
CA ARG A 57 -2.62 9.86 2.45
C ARG A 57 -1.64 8.74 2.68
N PRO A 58 -1.12 8.14 1.62
CA PRO A 58 -0.11 7.12 1.79
C PRO A 58 1.13 7.67 2.46
N ILE A 59 1.70 6.90 3.37
CA ILE A 59 2.96 7.30 3.98
C ILE A 59 4.07 7.26 2.95
N PHE A 60 4.01 6.28 2.05
CA PHE A 60 4.99 6.16 0.98
C PHE A 60 4.27 6.25 -0.36
N PRO A 61 4.05 7.46 -0.88
CA PRO A 61 3.31 7.60 -2.12
C PRO A 61 3.99 6.85 -3.27
N GLY A 62 3.20 6.14 -4.04
CA GLY A 62 3.74 5.42 -5.17
C GLY A 62 4.23 4.02 -4.86
N TYR A 63 4.07 3.56 -3.63
CA TYR A 63 4.54 2.24 -3.25
C TYR A 63 3.46 1.46 -2.52
N ILE A 64 3.52 0.17 -2.64
CA ILE A 64 2.61 -0.70 -1.93
C ILE A 64 3.39 -1.91 -1.47
N PHE A 65 3.02 -2.43 -0.31
CA PHE A 65 3.64 -3.63 0.21
C PHE A 65 2.85 -4.84 -0.21
N VAL A 66 3.54 -5.86 -0.64
CA VAL A 66 2.91 -7.08 -1.16
C VAL A 66 3.53 -8.29 -0.50
N ASN A 67 2.69 -9.19 -0.06
CA ASN A 67 3.15 -10.45 0.52
C ASN A 67 2.82 -11.57 -0.46
N PHE A 68 3.86 -12.20 -0.95
CA PHE A 68 3.70 -13.29 -1.94
C PHE A 68 3.69 -14.67 -1.32
N GLY A 69 3.88 -14.75 -0.04
CA GLY A 69 4.16 -16.04 0.54
C GLY A 69 2.99 -16.88 0.97
N SER A 70 1.81 -16.37 0.87
CA SER A 70 0.70 -17.12 1.36
C SER A 70 -0.04 -17.84 0.25
N GLN A 71 0.61 -18.15 -0.78
CA GLN A 71 0.00 -18.84 -1.90
C GLN A 71 -0.32 -20.26 -1.56
#